data_49ff520710c8a0c55479f7e97d29b24a
#
_entry.id   49ff520710c8a0c55479f7e97d29b24a
#
_cell.length_a   1.000
_cell.length_b   1.000
_cell.length_c   1.000
_cell.angle_alpha   90.00
_cell.angle_beta   90.00
_cell.angle_gamma   90.00
#
_symmetry.space_group_name_H-M   'P 1'
#
loop_
_entity.id
_entity.type
_entity.pdbx_description
1 polymer ?
#
loop_
_entity_poly.entity_id
_entity_poly.type
_entity_poly.pdbx_seq_one_letter_code
_entity_poly.pdbx_strand_id
1 'polypeptide(L)'
;MKYFTQFESKELGQELIDLALVYKANPLLDQVKGQGKRVGCIFLNPSLRTRVSTQIAAQNLGMEAIVLNMDKEGWALEMQEGAIMNKGTVEHIKDAAGVLGSYFDILAIRAFPSLTNKEEDMTDFIFGQFIKYSGIPVVSLESSTRHPLQSLADQITIQEHLSGKRKPKVVLTWGPHIKSIPHAVANSFAEWSLGMGHDLTITHPEGYELHESFTKGATIEYDQAKALQDADFVYVKNWSAFN
;
A
#
# COMPACT_ATOMS: atom_id res chain seq x y z
N MET A 1 -3.90 -15.61 6.15
CA MET A 1 -3.13 -14.70 5.27
C MET A 1 -1.70 -14.62 5.76
N LYS A 2 -0.71 -14.83 4.91
CA LYS A 2 0.72 -14.66 5.24
C LYS A 2 1.25 -13.28 4.80
N TYR A 3 0.69 -12.74 3.73
CA TYR A 3 1.11 -11.45 3.16
C TYR A 3 -0.11 -10.59 2.93
N PHE A 4 -0.06 -9.31 3.33
CA PHE A 4 -1.06 -8.31 2.99
C PHE A 4 -0.43 -7.24 2.10
N THR A 5 -0.47 -7.45 0.79
CA THR A 5 0.27 -6.66 -0.19
C THR A 5 -0.59 -6.11 -1.32
N GLN A 6 -1.77 -6.69 -1.53
CA GLN A 6 -2.68 -6.36 -2.64
C GLN A 6 -4.12 -6.75 -2.28
N PHE A 7 -5.06 -6.42 -3.15
CA PHE A 7 -6.41 -7.00 -3.12
C PHE A 7 -6.35 -8.48 -3.53
N GLU A 8 -7.02 -9.35 -2.80
CA GLU A 8 -7.05 -10.78 -3.10
C GLU A 8 -8.41 -11.24 -3.62
N SER A 9 -9.49 -10.94 -2.88
CA SER A 9 -10.86 -11.26 -3.29
C SER A 9 -11.88 -10.33 -2.64
N LYS A 10 -13.07 -10.30 -3.22
CA LYS A 10 -14.18 -9.49 -2.69
C LYS A 10 -14.62 -9.97 -1.31
N GLU A 11 -14.66 -11.28 -1.10
CA GLU A 11 -15.06 -11.91 0.17
C GLU A 11 -14.10 -11.51 1.28
N LEU A 12 -12.79 -11.63 1.04
CA LEU A 12 -11.77 -11.21 1.99
C LEU A 12 -11.77 -9.69 2.20
N GLY A 13 -11.97 -8.91 1.14
CA GLY A 13 -12.10 -7.45 1.23
C GLY A 13 -13.26 -7.05 2.14
N GLN A 14 -14.42 -7.68 2.00
CA GLN A 14 -15.58 -7.42 2.87
C GLN A 14 -15.31 -7.85 4.32
N GLU A 15 -14.73 -9.04 4.52
CA GLU A 15 -14.35 -9.51 5.87
C GLU A 15 -13.40 -8.53 6.57
N LEU A 16 -12.40 -7.98 5.86
CA LEU A 16 -11.47 -7.00 6.40
C LEU A 16 -12.15 -5.65 6.72
N ILE A 17 -13.10 -5.21 5.89
CA ILE A 17 -13.89 -4.00 6.14
C ILE A 17 -14.73 -4.17 7.40
N ASP A 18 -15.45 -5.29 7.52
CA ASP A 18 -16.31 -5.58 8.67
C ASP A 18 -15.48 -5.64 9.96
N LEU A 19 -14.34 -6.31 9.93
CA LEU A 19 -13.40 -6.38 11.05
C LEU A 19 -12.84 -5.00 11.41
N ALA A 20 -12.49 -4.19 10.43
CA ALA A 20 -11.98 -2.84 10.65
C ALA A 20 -13.03 -1.93 11.32
N LEU A 21 -14.32 -2.06 10.96
CA LEU A 21 -15.41 -1.34 11.61
C LEU A 21 -15.58 -1.76 13.08
N VAL A 22 -15.39 -3.04 13.39
CA VAL A 22 -15.37 -3.53 14.79
C VAL A 22 -14.23 -2.88 15.58
N TYR A 23 -13.01 -2.86 15.03
CA TYR A 23 -11.87 -2.20 15.70
C TYR A 23 -12.00 -0.68 15.74
N LYS A 24 -12.65 -0.06 14.76
CA LYS A 24 -12.94 1.37 14.80
C LYS A 24 -13.86 1.74 15.97
N ALA A 25 -14.84 0.88 16.26
CA ALA A 25 -15.74 1.06 17.41
C ALA A 25 -15.05 0.74 18.75
N ASN A 26 -14.14 -0.22 18.79
CA ASN A 26 -13.38 -0.61 19.99
C ASN A 26 -11.92 -0.92 19.65
N PRO A 27 -11.04 0.09 19.58
CA PRO A 27 -9.66 -0.10 19.16
C PRO A 27 -8.82 -1.03 20.05
N LEU A 28 -9.20 -1.25 21.30
CA LEU A 28 -8.48 -2.09 22.26
C LEU A 28 -9.11 -3.48 22.45
N LEU A 29 -10.08 -3.86 21.61
CA LEU A 29 -10.82 -5.12 21.73
C LEU A 29 -9.90 -6.33 21.88
N ASP A 30 -8.83 -6.37 21.14
CA ASP A 30 -7.91 -7.49 21.05
C ASP A 30 -6.50 -7.18 21.59
N GLN A 31 -6.39 -6.27 22.55
CA GLN A 31 -5.12 -5.81 23.10
C GLN A 31 -4.21 -6.93 23.63
N VAL A 32 -4.78 -8.09 23.97
CA VAL A 32 -4.01 -9.24 24.46
C VAL A 32 -3.48 -10.15 23.34
N LYS A 33 -4.02 -10.06 22.12
CA LYS A 33 -3.64 -10.95 20.99
C LYS A 33 -2.19 -10.81 20.57
N GLY A 34 -1.64 -9.60 20.68
CA GLY A 34 -0.28 -9.28 20.28
C GLY A 34 0.73 -9.30 21.42
N GLN A 35 0.35 -9.67 22.64
CA GLN A 35 1.29 -9.68 23.78
C GLN A 35 2.50 -10.58 23.50
N GLY A 36 3.70 -10.03 23.72
CA GLY A 36 4.96 -10.71 23.47
C GLY A 36 5.34 -10.80 21.99
N LYS A 37 4.55 -10.22 21.08
CA LYS A 37 4.82 -10.14 19.66
C LYS A 37 5.44 -8.81 19.26
N ARG A 38 6.30 -8.82 18.22
CA ARG A 38 6.98 -7.66 17.71
C ARG A 38 6.67 -7.45 16.24
N VAL A 39 6.40 -6.18 15.88
CA VAL A 39 6.32 -5.77 14.47
C VAL A 39 7.50 -4.88 14.12
N GLY A 40 8.28 -5.29 13.11
CA GLY A 40 9.35 -4.49 12.53
C GLY A 40 8.77 -3.56 11.46
N CYS A 41 8.77 -2.25 11.72
CA CYS A 41 8.29 -1.23 10.79
C CYS A 41 9.48 -0.69 9.98
N ILE A 42 9.66 -1.20 8.76
CA ILE A 42 10.82 -0.91 7.90
C ILE A 42 10.46 0.23 6.94
N PHE A 43 11.12 1.36 7.10
CA PHE A 43 10.93 2.54 6.24
C PHE A 43 12.18 2.79 5.39
N LEU A 44 12.08 2.53 4.08
CA LEU A 44 13.07 2.94 3.10
C LEU A 44 12.80 4.37 2.59
N ASN A 45 11.63 4.92 2.90
CA ASN A 45 11.24 6.29 2.54
C ASN A 45 10.49 6.96 3.70
N PRO A 46 10.63 8.28 3.88
CA PRO A 46 9.99 9.01 4.97
C PRO A 46 8.46 8.90 4.94
N SER A 47 7.85 8.84 6.12
CA SER A 47 6.40 8.95 6.28
C SER A 47 6.05 9.47 7.67
N LEU A 48 5.08 10.38 7.76
CA LEU A 48 4.55 10.84 9.03
C LEU A 48 3.35 9.98 9.46
N ARG A 49 2.31 9.97 8.63
CA ARG A 49 1.03 9.32 8.96
C ARG A 49 1.14 7.81 9.10
N THR A 50 1.72 7.14 8.11
CA THR A 50 1.92 5.69 8.12
C THR A 50 2.73 5.24 9.33
N ARG A 51 3.80 5.99 9.65
CA ARG A 51 4.67 5.70 10.80
C ARG A 51 3.89 5.72 12.11
N VAL A 52 3.12 6.77 12.35
CA VAL A 52 2.36 6.93 13.61
C VAL A 52 1.20 5.94 13.68
N SER A 53 0.42 5.81 12.60
CA SER A 53 -0.74 4.92 12.59
C SER A 53 -0.37 3.44 12.77
N THR A 54 0.74 2.99 12.17
CA THR A 54 1.21 1.61 12.33
C THR A 54 1.64 1.32 13.76
N GLN A 55 2.35 2.25 14.41
CA GLN A 55 2.74 2.09 15.81
C GLN A 55 1.52 2.06 16.74
N ILE A 56 0.54 2.95 16.53
CA ILE A 56 -0.70 2.95 17.32
C ILE A 56 -1.48 1.66 17.11
N ALA A 57 -1.59 1.17 15.86
CA ALA A 57 -2.27 -0.09 15.58
C ALA A 57 -1.61 -1.28 16.28
N ALA A 58 -0.26 -1.35 16.27
CA ALA A 58 0.48 -2.37 16.99
C ALA A 58 0.24 -2.29 18.50
N GLN A 59 0.30 -1.10 19.10
CA GLN A 59 0.04 -0.88 20.52
C GLN A 59 -1.39 -1.27 20.91
N ASN A 60 -2.38 -0.96 20.07
CA ASN A 60 -3.77 -1.35 20.32
C ASN A 60 -3.97 -2.86 20.34
N LEU A 61 -3.13 -3.60 19.62
CA LEU A 61 -3.11 -5.07 19.66
C LEU A 61 -2.20 -5.64 20.75
N GLY A 62 -1.51 -4.81 21.55
CA GLY A 62 -0.56 -5.22 22.57
C GLY A 62 0.80 -5.67 22.02
N MET A 63 1.12 -5.33 20.76
CA MET A 63 2.41 -5.62 20.14
C MET A 63 3.44 -4.53 20.45
N GLU A 64 4.71 -4.91 20.47
CA GLU A 64 5.84 -3.98 20.42
C GLU A 64 6.11 -3.56 18.96
N ALA A 65 6.10 -2.26 18.67
CA ALA A 65 6.45 -1.72 17.35
C ALA A 65 7.87 -1.15 17.38
N ILE A 66 8.77 -1.71 16.57
CA ILE A 66 10.14 -1.20 16.41
C ILE A 66 10.27 -0.62 15.01
N VAL A 67 10.60 0.67 14.95
CA VAL A 67 10.70 1.42 13.69
C VAL A 67 12.15 1.58 13.27
N LEU A 68 12.45 1.14 12.04
CA LEU A 68 13.77 1.24 11.43
C LEU A 68 13.69 2.13 10.18
N ASN A 69 14.46 3.24 10.19
CA ASN A 69 14.62 4.13 9.03
C ASN A 69 15.90 3.72 8.30
N MET A 70 15.75 2.88 7.30
CA MET A 70 16.91 2.30 6.58
C MET A 70 17.72 3.32 5.80
N ASP A 71 17.12 4.47 5.46
CA ASP A 71 17.80 5.57 4.77
C ASP A 71 18.71 6.44 5.67
N LYS A 72 18.55 6.34 7.01
CA LYS A 72 19.24 7.21 7.97
C LYS A 72 19.88 6.49 9.16
N GLU A 73 19.28 5.41 9.63
CA GLU A 73 19.66 4.71 10.86
C GLU A 73 20.36 3.38 10.57
N GLY A 74 20.17 2.84 9.35
CA GLY A 74 20.83 1.63 8.87
C GLY A 74 21.90 1.94 7.84
N TRP A 75 22.60 0.91 7.41
CA TRP A 75 23.49 0.98 6.26
C TRP A 75 22.74 0.62 4.96
N ALA A 76 23.34 1.01 3.85
CA ALA A 76 22.82 0.68 2.53
C ALA A 76 22.83 -0.85 2.29
N LEU A 77 21.68 -1.38 1.92
CA LEU A 77 21.51 -2.79 1.57
C LEU A 77 21.72 -3.01 0.08
N GLU A 78 22.43 -4.10 -0.26
CA GLU A 78 22.51 -4.59 -1.63
C GLU A 78 21.26 -5.43 -1.93
N MET A 79 20.50 -5.05 -2.96
CA MET A 79 19.26 -5.70 -3.32
C MET A 79 19.40 -6.72 -4.48
N GLN A 80 20.49 -6.61 -5.28
CA GLN A 80 20.66 -7.42 -6.49
C GLN A 80 21.26 -8.78 -6.18
N GLU A 81 20.64 -9.85 -6.69
CA GLU A 81 21.16 -11.20 -6.56
C GLU A 81 22.49 -11.35 -7.33
N GLY A 82 23.45 -12.02 -6.71
CA GLY A 82 24.76 -12.25 -7.30
C GLY A 82 25.67 -11.01 -7.36
N ALA A 83 25.29 -9.91 -6.71
CA ALA A 83 26.11 -8.72 -6.67
C ALA A 83 27.43 -8.97 -5.94
N ILE A 84 28.51 -8.38 -6.46
CA ILE A 84 29.81 -8.33 -5.77
C ILE A 84 29.74 -7.17 -4.78
N MET A 85 29.92 -7.45 -3.48
CA MET A 85 29.82 -6.49 -2.37
C MET A 85 30.99 -5.51 -2.34
N ASN A 86 31.18 -4.73 -3.41
CA ASN A 86 32.32 -3.79 -3.55
C ASN A 86 31.86 -2.36 -3.96
N LYS A 87 30.54 -2.07 -3.94
CA LYS A 87 29.97 -0.80 -4.41
C LYS A 87 29.40 0.09 -3.30
N GLY A 88 29.92 -0.01 -2.07
CA GLY A 88 29.48 0.85 -0.94
C GLY A 88 28.28 0.34 -0.16
N THR A 89 27.73 -0.81 -0.49
CA THR A 89 26.75 -1.54 0.33
C THR A 89 27.46 -2.44 1.34
N VAL A 90 26.93 -2.51 2.56
CA VAL A 90 27.57 -3.23 3.68
C VAL A 90 27.01 -4.64 3.83
N GLU A 91 25.71 -4.82 3.55
CA GLU A 91 25.00 -6.06 3.76
C GLU A 91 24.04 -6.35 2.61
N HIS A 92 23.88 -7.64 2.26
CA HIS A 92 22.94 -8.08 1.26
C HIS A 92 21.55 -8.28 1.87
N ILE A 93 20.49 -7.91 1.14
CA ILE A 93 19.10 -8.06 1.59
C ILE A 93 18.75 -9.49 2.03
N LYS A 94 19.35 -10.49 1.42
CA LYS A 94 19.16 -11.90 1.79
C LYS A 94 19.51 -12.17 3.24
N ASP A 95 20.60 -11.60 3.73
CA ASP A 95 21.07 -11.75 5.09
C ASP A 95 20.25 -10.84 6.03
N ALA A 96 20.12 -9.56 5.69
CA ALA A 96 19.38 -8.59 6.48
C ALA A 96 17.91 -9.01 6.69
N ALA A 97 17.20 -9.43 5.65
CA ALA A 97 15.80 -9.85 5.77
C ALA A 97 15.65 -11.13 6.59
N GLY A 98 16.60 -12.09 6.47
CA GLY A 98 16.63 -13.30 7.30
C GLY A 98 16.85 -12.99 8.78
N VAL A 99 17.77 -12.08 9.10
CA VAL A 99 18.02 -11.62 10.47
C VAL A 99 16.81 -10.89 11.03
N LEU A 100 16.20 -9.97 10.27
CA LEU A 100 14.97 -9.28 10.68
C LEU A 100 13.83 -10.28 10.93
N GLY A 101 13.72 -11.34 10.11
CA GLY A 101 12.77 -12.42 10.30
C GLY A 101 12.97 -13.21 11.59
N SER A 102 14.18 -13.19 12.18
CA SER A 102 14.44 -13.82 13.47
C SER A 102 14.11 -12.93 14.68
N TYR A 103 14.03 -11.61 14.48
CA TYR A 103 13.74 -10.65 15.56
C TYR A 103 12.27 -10.29 15.66
N PHE A 104 11.53 -10.38 14.56
CA PHE A 104 10.15 -9.92 14.45
C PHE A 104 9.19 -11.06 14.13
N ASP A 105 7.93 -10.91 14.56
CA ASP A 105 6.82 -11.81 14.19
C ASP A 105 6.16 -11.35 12.88
N ILE A 106 6.21 -10.06 12.56
CA ILE A 106 5.65 -9.45 11.36
C ILE A 106 6.60 -8.34 10.87
N LEU A 107 6.79 -8.20 9.57
CA LEU A 107 7.39 -7.01 8.97
C LEU A 107 6.31 -6.15 8.32
N ALA A 108 6.32 -4.87 8.62
CA ALA A 108 5.51 -3.84 7.96
C ALA A 108 6.45 -2.92 7.17
N ILE A 109 6.38 -2.95 5.83
CA ILE A 109 7.42 -2.39 4.97
C ILE A 109 6.87 -1.29 4.08
N ARG A 110 7.62 -0.17 3.99
CA ARG A 110 7.40 0.91 3.05
C ARG A 110 8.61 1.07 2.14
N ALA A 111 8.40 0.88 0.83
CA ALA A 111 9.45 0.97 -0.18
C ALA A 111 8.88 1.61 -1.47
N PHE A 112 9.34 2.83 -1.77
CA PHE A 112 8.88 3.58 -2.94
C PHE A 112 9.57 3.14 -4.24
N PRO A 113 8.95 3.44 -5.41
CA PRO A 113 9.57 3.29 -6.70
C PRO A 113 10.73 4.28 -6.89
N SER A 114 11.59 3.99 -7.84
CA SER A 114 12.65 4.89 -8.28
C SER A 114 12.10 6.12 -9.02
N LEU A 115 10.93 5.99 -9.68
CA LEU A 115 10.32 6.92 -10.62
C LEU A 115 11.20 7.24 -11.85
N THR A 116 12.18 6.39 -12.13
CA THR A 116 13.10 6.54 -13.26
C THR A 116 12.93 5.45 -14.31
N ASN A 117 12.45 4.28 -13.90
CA ASN A 117 12.21 3.13 -14.79
C ASN A 117 10.87 2.46 -14.42
N LYS A 118 9.85 2.70 -15.26
CA LYS A 118 8.49 2.18 -15.04
C LYS A 118 8.44 0.65 -14.95
N GLU A 119 9.17 -0.04 -15.84
CA GLU A 119 9.15 -1.50 -15.90
C GLU A 119 9.76 -2.11 -14.64
N GLU A 120 10.88 -1.55 -14.16
CA GLU A 120 11.51 -1.99 -12.92
C GLU A 120 10.62 -1.69 -11.71
N ASP A 121 10.08 -0.47 -11.62
CA ASP A 121 9.17 -0.07 -10.54
C ASP A 121 7.91 -0.95 -10.48
N MET A 122 7.41 -1.42 -11.64
CA MET A 122 6.26 -2.34 -11.72
C MET A 122 6.54 -3.74 -11.17
N THR A 123 7.80 -4.13 -11.01
CA THR A 123 8.15 -5.45 -10.43
C THR A 123 8.03 -5.49 -8.90
N ASP A 124 7.91 -4.36 -8.23
CA ASP A 124 8.02 -4.24 -6.75
C ASP A 124 9.29 -4.95 -6.22
N PHE A 125 10.38 -4.89 -6.98
CA PHE A 125 11.59 -5.69 -6.75
C PHE A 125 12.09 -5.62 -5.31
N ILE A 126 12.31 -4.42 -4.78
CA ILE A 126 12.83 -4.22 -3.41
C ILE A 126 11.89 -4.88 -2.38
N PHE A 127 10.59 -4.64 -2.53
CA PHE A 127 9.58 -5.20 -1.64
C PHE A 127 9.54 -6.74 -1.72
N GLY A 128 9.64 -7.27 -2.94
CA GLY A 128 9.71 -8.71 -3.21
C GLY A 128 10.90 -9.40 -2.55
N GLN A 129 12.05 -8.73 -2.41
CA GLN A 129 13.22 -9.28 -1.73
C GLN A 129 12.96 -9.53 -0.24
N PHE A 130 12.30 -8.60 0.46
CA PHE A 130 11.91 -8.81 1.86
C PHE A 130 10.94 -9.99 2.01
N ILE A 131 9.92 -10.10 1.14
CA ILE A 131 8.99 -11.23 1.14
C ILE A 131 9.72 -12.54 0.95
N LYS A 132 10.67 -12.57 0.01
CA LYS A 132 11.42 -13.77 -0.35
C LYS A 132 12.29 -14.29 0.79
N TYR A 133 12.94 -13.39 1.54
CA TYR A 133 14.01 -13.78 2.46
C TYR A 133 13.67 -13.66 3.95
N SER A 134 12.62 -12.92 4.34
CA SER A 134 12.29 -12.75 5.77
C SER A 134 11.70 -13.99 6.44
N GLY A 135 11.02 -14.86 5.66
CA GLY A 135 10.38 -16.08 6.18
C GLY A 135 9.11 -15.87 7.01
N ILE A 136 8.81 -14.64 7.41
CA ILE A 136 7.70 -14.25 8.31
C ILE A 136 6.61 -13.48 7.53
N PRO A 137 5.42 -13.26 8.12
CA PRO A 137 4.37 -12.42 7.54
C PRO A 137 4.84 -11.01 7.21
N VAL A 138 4.40 -10.49 6.06
CA VAL A 138 4.73 -9.15 5.59
C VAL A 138 3.46 -8.36 5.27
N VAL A 139 3.41 -7.13 5.77
CA VAL A 139 2.35 -6.15 5.49
C VAL A 139 2.94 -5.00 4.68
N SER A 140 2.34 -4.68 3.54
CA SER A 140 2.74 -3.51 2.76
C SER A 140 2.18 -2.24 3.38
N LEU A 141 3.06 -1.38 3.86
CA LEU A 141 2.73 -0.01 4.25
C LEU A 141 2.62 0.93 3.03
N GLU A 142 3.34 0.64 1.98
CA GLU A 142 3.27 1.14 0.60
C GLU A 142 4.44 0.54 -0.17
N SER A 143 4.16 0.01 -1.36
CA SER A 143 5.17 -0.49 -2.29
C SER A 143 5.31 0.44 -3.49
N SER A 144 6.12 0.07 -4.48
CA SER A 144 6.24 0.81 -5.74
C SER A 144 4.90 0.87 -6.48
N THR A 145 4.11 -0.19 -6.41
CA THR A 145 2.88 -0.34 -7.20
C THR A 145 1.60 -0.23 -6.39
N ARG A 146 1.62 -0.46 -5.07
CA ARG A 146 0.42 -0.60 -4.23
C ARG A 146 0.52 0.05 -2.86
N HIS A 147 -0.64 0.50 -2.36
CA HIS A 147 -0.82 0.93 -0.97
C HIS A 147 -2.11 0.30 -0.39
N PRO A 148 -2.10 -1.01 -0.08
CA PRO A 148 -3.32 -1.76 0.24
C PRO A 148 -4.02 -1.26 1.51
N LEU A 149 -3.28 -0.83 2.53
CA LEU A 149 -3.87 -0.28 3.76
C LEU A 149 -4.61 1.03 3.52
N GLN A 150 -4.13 1.89 2.60
CA GLN A 150 -4.85 3.11 2.23
C GLN A 150 -6.15 2.73 1.53
N SER A 151 -6.10 1.82 0.56
CA SER A 151 -7.29 1.43 -0.18
C SER A 151 -8.31 0.69 0.67
N LEU A 152 -7.88 -0.12 1.64
CA LEU A 152 -8.79 -0.68 2.64
C LEU A 152 -9.51 0.44 3.43
N ALA A 153 -8.78 1.46 3.88
CA ALA A 153 -9.37 2.60 4.58
C ALA A 153 -10.35 3.39 3.68
N ASP A 154 -10.04 3.52 2.39
CA ASP A 154 -10.93 4.16 1.40
C ASP A 154 -12.22 3.35 1.23
N GLN A 155 -12.12 2.01 1.15
CA GLN A 155 -13.30 1.14 1.05
C GLN A 155 -14.16 1.17 2.32
N ILE A 156 -13.56 1.25 3.51
CA ILE A 156 -14.28 1.45 4.77
C ILE A 156 -15.07 2.76 4.71
N THR A 157 -14.45 3.83 4.23
CA THR A 157 -15.10 5.14 4.09
C THR A 157 -16.28 5.08 3.10
N ILE A 158 -16.11 4.42 1.96
CA ILE A 158 -17.19 4.20 0.99
C ILE A 158 -18.31 3.40 1.65
N GLN A 159 -18.01 2.31 2.35
CA GLN A 159 -19.01 1.48 3.04
C GLN A 159 -19.80 2.26 4.09
N GLU A 160 -19.16 3.13 4.87
CA GLU A 160 -19.83 3.94 5.90
C GLU A 160 -20.77 5.00 5.33
N HIS A 161 -20.47 5.52 4.14
CA HIS A 161 -21.26 6.58 3.51
C HIS A 161 -22.17 6.09 2.38
N LEU A 162 -22.08 4.81 2.02
CA LEU A 162 -22.93 4.23 0.99
C LEU A 162 -24.36 4.07 1.49
N SER A 163 -25.30 4.80 0.90
CA SER A 163 -26.73 4.66 1.16
C SER A 163 -27.37 3.73 0.13
N GLY A 164 -28.08 2.70 0.62
CA GLY A 164 -28.81 1.76 -0.23
C GLY A 164 -27.96 0.59 -0.74
N LYS A 165 -28.59 -0.27 -1.57
CA LYS A 165 -27.97 -1.53 -2.06
C LYS A 165 -27.45 -1.44 -3.50
N ARG A 166 -27.39 -0.26 -4.11
CA ARG A 166 -26.94 -0.10 -5.48
C ARG A 166 -25.40 -0.12 -5.58
N LYS A 167 -24.91 -0.48 -6.74
CA LYS A 167 -23.51 -0.35 -7.10
C LYS A 167 -23.17 1.16 -7.19
N PRO A 168 -22.22 1.68 -6.38
CA PRO A 168 -21.89 3.10 -6.43
C PRO A 168 -21.06 3.44 -7.67
N LYS A 169 -21.27 4.63 -8.23
CA LYS A 169 -20.36 5.24 -9.20
C LYS A 169 -19.22 5.92 -8.45
N VAL A 170 -18.03 5.40 -8.61
CA VAL A 170 -16.81 5.90 -7.99
C VAL A 170 -15.92 6.52 -9.05
N VAL A 171 -15.41 7.72 -8.81
CA VAL A 171 -14.52 8.41 -9.74
C VAL A 171 -13.16 8.62 -9.08
N LEU A 172 -12.12 8.05 -9.69
CA LEU A 172 -10.73 8.38 -9.40
C LEU A 172 -10.31 9.52 -10.33
N THR A 173 -10.06 10.69 -9.79
CA THR A 173 -9.66 11.85 -10.57
C THR A 173 -8.25 12.31 -10.22
N TRP A 174 -7.47 12.60 -11.27
CA TRP A 174 -6.17 13.21 -11.11
C TRP A 174 -6.29 14.67 -10.67
N GLY A 175 -5.39 15.09 -9.77
CA GLY A 175 -5.23 16.47 -9.34
C GLY A 175 -3.76 16.91 -9.36
N PRO A 176 -3.43 18.16 -9.72
CA PRO A 176 -2.04 18.62 -9.83
C PRO A 176 -1.32 18.65 -8.48
N HIS A 177 0.00 18.43 -8.52
CA HIS A 177 0.90 18.56 -7.36
C HIS A 177 2.29 19.01 -7.80
N ILE A 178 3.02 19.68 -6.92
CA ILE A 178 4.35 20.25 -7.21
C ILE A 178 5.49 19.22 -7.24
N LYS A 179 5.25 18.00 -6.79
CA LYS A 179 6.23 16.91 -6.77
C LYS A 179 5.69 15.68 -7.49
N SER A 180 6.57 14.96 -8.15
CA SER A 180 6.26 13.61 -8.65
C SER A 180 5.87 12.70 -7.49
N ILE A 181 4.76 12.00 -7.64
CA ILE A 181 4.22 11.08 -6.64
C ILE A 181 4.01 9.70 -7.27
N PRO A 182 4.33 8.60 -6.55
CA PRO A 182 4.12 7.24 -7.05
C PRO A 182 2.67 6.95 -7.44
N HIS A 183 2.49 6.02 -8.37
CA HIS A 183 1.18 5.50 -8.78
C HIS A 183 0.52 4.60 -7.73
N ALA A 184 1.27 4.14 -6.72
CA ALA A 184 0.87 3.11 -5.76
C ALA A 184 -0.53 3.31 -5.15
N VAL A 185 -0.86 4.54 -4.74
CA VAL A 185 -2.18 4.85 -4.14
C VAL A 185 -3.28 4.79 -5.20
N ALA A 186 -3.07 5.39 -6.39
CA ALA A 186 -4.06 5.40 -7.46
C ALA A 186 -4.31 3.98 -8.00
N ASN A 187 -3.24 3.20 -8.20
CA ASN A 187 -3.31 1.79 -8.60
C ASN A 187 -4.12 0.96 -7.59
N SER A 188 -3.76 1.04 -6.30
CA SER A 188 -4.48 0.29 -5.27
C SER A 188 -5.94 0.71 -5.15
N PHE A 189 -6.24 2.00 -5.24
CA PHE A 189 -7.62 2.47 -5.21
C PHE A 189 -8.43 1.89 -6.37
N ALA A 190 -7.87 1.87 -7.58
CA ALA A 190 -8.51 1.28 -8.75
C ALA A 190 -8.70 -0.24 -8.57
N GLU A 191 -7.65 -0.96 -8.16
CA GLU A 191 -7.68 -2.42 -7.92
C GLU A 191 -8.77 -2.79 -6.89
N TRP A 192 -8.81 -2.11 -5.74
CA TRP A 192 -9.80 -2.38 -4.70
C TRP A 192 -11.21 -1.98 -5.10
N SER A 193 -11.40 -0.83 -5.77
CA SER A 193 -12.71 -0.40 -6.22
C SER A 193 -13.32 -1.36 -7.24
N LEU A 194 -12.52 -1.81 -8.22
CA LEU A 194 -12.95 -2.82 -9.19
C LEU A 194 -13.22 -4.17 -8.52
N GLY A 195 -12.31 -4.60 -7.63
CA GLY A 195 -12.43 -5.86 -6.90
C GLY A 195 -13.66 -5.91 -6.00
N MET A 196 -14.02 -4.82 -5.33
CA MET A 196 -15.26 -4.70 -4.55
C MET A 196 -16.51 -4.58 -5.43
N GLY A 197 -16.34 -4.38 -6.73
CA GLY A 197 -17.42 -4.35 -7.71
C GLY A 197 -18.06 -2.97 -7.90
N HIS A 198 -17.35 -1.89 -7.56
CA HIS A 198 -17.80 -0.53 -7.83
C HIS A 198 -17.81 -0.21 -9.33
N ASP A 199 -18.62 0.77 -9.75
CA ASP A 199 -18.60 1.33 -11.09
C ASP A 199 -17.51 2.42 -11.14
N LEU A 200 -16.30 2.03 -11.55
CA LEU A 200 -15.13 2.90 -11.50
C LEU A 200 -14.94 3.63 -12.82
N THR A 201 -14.90 4.95 -12.73
CA THR A 201 -14.39 5.83 -13.79
C THR A 201 -13.07 6.44 -13.34
N ILE A 202 -12.07 6.44 -14.21
CA ILE A 202 -10.76 7.07 -13.97
C ILE A 202 -10.62 8.23 -14.95
N THR A 203 -10.25 9.42 -14.44
CA THR A 203 -10.03 10.61 -15.25
C THR A 203 -8.69 11.26 -14.93
N HIS A 204 -7.92 11.53 -15.96
CA HIS A 204 -6.59 12.11 -15.90
C HIS A 204 -6.24 12.79 -17.24
N PRO A 205 -5.25 13.69 -17.30
CA PRO A 205 -4.71 14.18 -18.57
C PRO A 205 -4.06 13.04 -19.39
N GLU A 206 -3.99 13.21 -20.69
CA GLU A 206 -3.20 12.30 -21.56
C GLU A 206 -1.74 12.23 -21.08
N GLY A 207 -1.14 11.03 -21.13
CA GLY A 207 0.22 10.77 -20.63
C GLY A 207 0.30 10.44 -19.13
N TYR A 208 -0.83 10.44 -18.42
CA TYR A 208 -0.91 10.05 -17.00
C TYR A 208 -1.64 8.72 -16.78
N GLU A 209 -1.62 7.86 -17.78
CA GLU A 209 -2.29 6.56 -17.71
C GLU A 209 -1.68 5.68 -16.61
N LEU A 210 -2.54 5.14 -15.78
CA LEU A 210 -2.15 4.05 -14.88
C LEU A 210 -1.91 2.77 -15.69
N HIS A 211 -1.14 1.84 -15.13
CA HIS A 211 -0.87 0.58 -15.82
C HIS A 211 -2.17 -0.25 -15.96
N GLU A 212 -2.37 -0.87 -17.13
CA GLU A 212 -3.60 -1.58 -17.48
C GLU A 212 -3.99 -2.70 -16.51
N SER A 213 -3.00 -3.33 -15.84
CA SER A 213 -3.28 -4.37 -14.84
C SER A 213 -4.13 -3.88 -13.66
N PHE A 214 -4.14 -2.56 -13.41
CA PHE A 214 -4.95 -1.94 -12.34
C PHE A 214 -6.25 -1.32 -12.85
N THR A 215 -6.36 -1.05 -14.16
CA THR A 215 -7.47 -0.29 -14.73
C THR A 215 -8.43 -1.14 -15.57
N LYS A 216 -8.08 -2.41 -15.80
CA LYS A 216 -8.90 -3.33 -16.60
C LYS A 216 -10.31 -3.49 -15.97
N GLY A 217 -11.31 -2.98 -16.68
CA GLY A 217 -12.70 -2.98 -16.21
C GLY A 217 -13.19 -1.61 -15.71
N ALA A 218 -12.31 -0.60 -15.61
CA ALA A 218 -12.70 0.78 -15.37
C ALA A 218 -13.05 1.49 -16.69
N THR A 219 -13.90 2.51 -16.60
CA THR A 219 -14.10 3.48 -17.67
C THR A 219 -13.02 4.54 -17.61
N ILE A 220 -12.32 4.82 -18.72
CA ILE A 220 -11.38 5.94 -18.83
C ILE A 220 -12.11 7.10 -19.52
N GLU A 221 -12.15 8.26 -18.88
CA GLU A 221 -12.77 9.47 -19.39
C GLU A 221 -11.83 10.65 -19.21
N TYR A 222 -11.40 11.27 -20.30
CA TYR A 222 -10.45 12.39 -20.27
C TYR A 222 -11.11 13.74 -19.96
N ASP A 223 -12.42 13.85 -20.21
CA ASP A 223 -13.20 15.02 -19.78
C ASP A 223 -13.57 14.85 -18.29
N GLN A 224 -12.86 15.57 -17.43
CA GLN A 224 -13.04 15.51 -15.99
C GLN A 224 -14.47 15.91 -15.58
N ALA A 225 -15.07 16.94 -16.22
CA ALA A 225 -16.41 17.38 -15.88
C ALA A 225 -17.45 16.29 -16.20
N LYS A 226 -17.29 15.61 -17.33
CA LYS A 226 -18.12 14.47 -17.72
C LYS A 226 -17.91 13.26 -16.83
N ALA A 227 -16.67 12.96 -16.44
CA ALA A 227 -16.37 11.86 -15.51
C ALA A 227 -17.08 12.03 -14.16
N LEU A 228 -17.12 13.25 -13.64
CA LEU A 228 -17.69 13.60 -12.34
C LEU A 228 -19.23 13.65 -12.30
N GLN A 229 -19.92 13.65 -13.45
CA GLN A 229 -21.38 13.67 -13.48
C GLN A 229 -21.95 12.44 -12.75
N ASP A 230 -22.91 12.67 -11.87
CA ASP A 230 -23.61 11.64 -11.10
C ASP A 230 -22.70 10.70 -10.28
N ALA A 231 -21.48 11.15 -9.92
CA ALA A 231 -20.60 10.40 -9.06
C ALA A 231 -21.13 10.34 -7.62
N ASP A 232 -21.15 9.14 -7.04
CA ASP A 232 -21.47 8.96 -5.62
C ASP A 232 -20.26 9.28 -4.74
N PHE A 233 -19.06 8.89 -5.21
CA PHE A 233 -17.80 9.12 -4.54
C PHE A 233 -16.74 9.62 -5.52
N VAL A 234 -15.98 10.62 -5.08
CA VAL A 234 -14.89 11.20 -5.86
C VAL A 234 -13.59 11.10 -5.04
N TYR A 235 -12.61 10.36 -5.57
CA TYR A 235 -11.28 10.25 -5.00
C TYR A 235 -10.29 11.07 -5.80
N VAL A 236 -9.82 12.17 -5.21
CA VAL A 236 -8.86 13.07 -5.86
C VAL A 236 -7.45 12.68 -5.47
N LYS A 237 -6.62 12.32 -6.42
CA LYS A 237 -5.24 11.93 -6.17
C LYS A 237 -4.28 12.48 -7.24
N ASN A 238 -3.08 12.84 -6.81
CA ASN A 238 -1.99 13.13 -7.72
C ASN A 238 -1.16 11.86 -7.97
N TRP A 239 -0.67 11.71 -9.20
CA TRP A 239 0.41 10.79 -9.58
C TRP A 239 1.19 11.38 -10.75
N SER A 240 2.46 10.95 -10.93
CA SER A 240 3.33 11.44 -11.97
C SER A 240 3.05 10.78 -13.32
N ALA A 241 3.38 11.49 -14.41
CA ALA A 241 3.61 10.83 -15.69
C ALA A 241 4.95 10.07 -15.64
N PHE A 242 5.06 8.97 -16.37
CA PHE A 242 6.33 8.31 -16.68
C PHE A 242 6.77 8.81 -18.08
N ASN A 243 7.37 9.97 -18.14
CA ASN A 243 7.94 10.51 -19.40
C ASN A 243 9.41 10.79 -19.18
#